data_7773bc269803d35ac35c4c33cf59df55
#
_entry.id   7773bc269803d35ac35c4c33cf59df55
#
_cell.length_a   1.000
_cell.length_b   1.000
_cell.length_c   1.000
_cell.angle_alpha   90.00
_cell.angle_beta   90.00
_cell.angle_gamma   90.00
#
_symmetry.space_group_name_H-M   'P 1'
#
loop_
_entity.id
_entity.type
_entity.pdbx_description
1 polymer ?
#
loop_
_entity_poly.entity_id
_entity_poly.type
_entity_poly.pdbx_seq_one_letter_code
_entity_poly.pdbx_strand_id
1 'polypeptide(L)'
;NVRRPIAEVFSDIEHANVFFIEPLEYLPFVYMMKRSYLIITDSGGIQEEAPSLGKPVLVMRDVTERPEALEAGTIRLVGTDRDKIFNEASHFLDDKKYYEDNSLIANPYGDGQACSRIADVLDSIPMGS
;
A
#
# COMPACT_ATOMS: atom_id res chain seq x y z
N ASN A 1 3.83 -10.22 15.88
CA ASN A 1 4.06 -11.67 16.06
C ASN A 1 4.67 -12.39 14.85
N VAL A 2 4.96 -11.68 13.76
CA VAL A 2 5.61 -12.25 12.57
C VAL A 2 7.14 -12.32 12.67
N ARG A 3 7.75 -11.64 13.64
CA ARG A 3 9.22 -11.60 13.82
C ARG A 3 9.85 -12.98 13.95
N ARG A 4 9.27 -13.83 14.80
CA ARG A 4 9.82 -15.17 15.05
C ARG A 4 9.72 -16.07 13.82
N PRO A 5 8.56 -16.21 13.15
CA PRO A 5 8.46 -16.95 11.91
C PRO A 5 9.40 -16.44 10.81
N ILE A 6 9.55 -15.12 10.67
CA ILE A 6 10.47 -14.53 9.69
C ILE A 6 11.92 -14.90 10.03
N ALA A 7 12.33 -14.76 11.28
CA ALA A 7 13.68 -15.12 11.70
C ALA A 7 13.98 -16.62 11.48
N GLU A 8 13.01 -17.51 11.74
CA GLU A 8 13.15 -18.95 11.53
C GLU A 8 13.28 -19.31 10.04
N VAL A 9 12.55 -18.64 9.15
CA VAL A 9 12.57 -18.93 7.71
C VAL A 9 13.78 -18.33 7.01
N PHE A 10 14.26 -17.18 7.48
CA PHE A 10 15.31 -16.40 6.81
C PHE A 10 16.65 -16.42 7.55
N SER A 11 16.79 -17.20 8.65
CA SER A 11 18.05 -17.31 9.42
C SER A 11 19.26 -17.68 8.59
N ASP A 12 19.05 -18.46 7.53
CA ASP A 12 20.11 -19.02 6.69
C ASP A 12 20.21 -18.33 5.30
N ILE A 13 19.44 -17.24 5.09
CA ILE A 13 19.43 -16.52 3.82
C ILE A 13 20.29 -15.26 3.95
N GLU A 14 21.55 -15.39 3.53
CA GLU A 14 22.42 -14.23 3.25
C GLU A 14 22.25 -13.80 1.79
N HIS A 15 21.41 -12.80 1.56
CA HIS A 15 21.27 -12.16 0.25
C HIS A 15 21.72 -10.70 0.35
N ALA A 16 22.64 -10.30 -0.51
CA ALA A 16 23.20 -8.95 -0.51
C ALA A 16 22.16 -7.83 -0.68
N ASN A 17 20.98 -8.16 -1.24
CA ASN A 17 19.91 -7.20 -1.54
C ASN A 17 18.65 -7.41 -0.67
N VAL A 18 18.74 -8.22 0.39
CA VAL A 18 17.61 -8.45 1.33
C VAL A 18 17.99 -7.90 2.70
N PHE A 19 17.18 -7.00 3.21
CA PHE A 19 17.43 -6.29 4.47
C PHE A 19 16.25 -6.48 5.42
N PHE A 20 16.49 -7.08 6.57
CA PHE A 20 15.53 -7.15 7.67
C PHE A 20 15.78 -5.98 8.59
N ILE A 21 14.83 -5.09 8.68
CA ILE A 21 14.94 -3.88 9.51
C ILE A 21 13.91 -3.90 10.63
N GLU A 22 14.22 -3.18 11.70
CA GLU A 22 13.25 -2.92 12.75
C GLU A 22 12.10 -2.06 12.23
N PRO A 23 10.89 -2.16 12.85
CA PRO A 23 9.79 -1.27 12.53
C PRO A 23 10.22 0.19 12.57
N LEU A 24 9.90 0.92 11.52
CA LEU A 24 10.24 2.34 11.40
C LEU A 24 9.15 3.20 12.05
N GLU A 25 9.57 4.37 12.53
CA GLU A 25 8.66 5.47 12.82
C GLU A 25 7.92 5.92 11.56
N TYR A 26 6.77 6.59 11.72
CA TYR A 26 5.86 6.89 10.62
C TYR A 26 6.52 7.64 9.46
N LEU A 27 7.26 8.73 9.71
CA LEU A 27 7.86 9.52 8.63
C LEU A 27 8.93 8.75 7.83
N PRO A 28 9.89 8.05 8.46
CA PRO A 28 10.81 7.17 7.73
C PRO A 28 10.08 6.07 6.95
N PHE A 29 9.00 5.53 7.49
CA PHE A 29 8.21 4.50 6.83
C PHE A 29 7.52 5.03 5.56
N VAL A 30 6.88 6.20 5.63
CA VAL A 30 6.29 6.87 4.46
C VAL A 30 7.35 7.16 3.41
N TYR A 31 8.55 7.60 3.83
CA TYR A 31 9.66 7.82 2.91
C TYR A 31 10.06 6.52 2.19
N MET A 32 10.16 5.41 2.91
CA MET A 32 10.44 4.10 2.32
C MET A 32 9.36 3.68 1.32
N MET A 33 8.08 3.81 1.67
CA MET A 33 6.97 3.55 0.76
C MET A 33 7.07 4.39 -0.52
N LYS A 34 7.34 5.68 -0.38
CA LYS A 34 7.51 6.59 -1.52
C LYS A 34 8.67 6.19 -2.44
N ARG A 35 9.74 5.60 -1.90
CA ARG A 35 10.92 5.14 -2.63
C ARG A 35 10.80 3.72 -3.17
N SER A 36 9.86 2.94 -2.66
CA SER A 36 9.65 1.56 -3.14
C SER A 36 9.13 1.55 -4.58
N TYR A 37 9.38 0.48 -5.28
CA TYR A 37 8.80 0.19 -6.59
C TYR A 37 7.42 -0.45 -6.42
N LEU A 38 7.33 -1.48 -5.60
CA LEU A 38 6.15 -2.27 -5.29
C LEU A 38 6.05 -2.44 -3.78
N ILE A 39 4.84 -2.54 -3.24
CA ILE A 39 4.59 -2.82 -1.83
C ILE A 39 3.83 -4.12 -1.71
N ILE A 40 4.30 -5.02 -0.84
CA ILE A 40 3.63 -6.28 -0.49
C ILE A 40 3.29 -6.19 0.99
N THR A 41 2.03 -6.31 1.35
CA THR A 41 1.56 -6.07 2.72
C THR A 41 0.30 -6.86 3.06
N ASP A 42 0.05 -7.07 4.34
CA ASP A 42 -1.22 -7.54 4.89
C ASP A 42 -1.97 -6.44 5.70
N SER A 43 -1.39 -5.24 5.77
CA SER A 43 -1.90 -4.12 6.57
C SER A 43 -3.06 -3.38 5.87
N GLY A 44 -4.15 -3.15 6.60
CA GLY A 44 -5.27 -2.33 6.15
C GLY A 44 -4.88 -0.87 5.90
N GLY A 45 -4.11 -0.24 6.80
CA GLY A 45 -3.69 1.15 6.65
C GLY A 45 -2.82 1.40 5.42
N ILE A 46 -1.92 0.48 5.09
CA ILE A 46 -1.07 0.61 3.91
C ILE A 46 -1.88 0.54 2.61
N GLN A 47 -3.00 -0.19 2.60
CA GLN A 47 -3.92 -0.24 1.46
C GLN A 47 -4.54 1.13 1.14
N GLU A 48 -4.63 2.03 2.12
CA GLU A 48 -5.12 3.40 1.94
C GLU A 48 -4.00 4.39 1.62
N GLU A 49 -2.84 4.24 2.28
CA GLU A 49 -1.74 5.20 2.19
C GLU A 49 -0.87 5.02 0.94
N ALA A 50 -0.53 3.79 0.58
CA ALA A 50 0.39 3.52 -0.52
C ALA A 50 -0.15 3.96 -1.90
N PRO A 51 -1.45 3.79 -2.23
CA PRO A 51 -2.01 4.33 -3.46
C PRO A 51 -1.88 5.85 -3.59
N SER A 52 -1.95 6.60 -2.46
CA SER A 52 -1.73 8.04 -2.45
C SER A 52 -0.31 8.45 -2.89
N LEU A 53 0.63 7.52 -2.82
CA LEU A 53 2.02 7.70 -3.25
C LEU A 53 2.27 7.19 -4.68
N GLY A 54 1.22 6.75 -5.39
CA GLY A 54 1.32 6.17 -6.73
C GLY A 54 2.07 4.83 -6.74
N LYS A 55 1.88 4.01 -5.69
CA LYS A 55 2.57 2.72 -5.57
C LYS A 55 1.61 1.57 -5.73
N PRO A 56 1.90 0.61 -6.63
CA PRO A 56 1.15 -0.64 -6.70
C PRO A 56 1.28 -1.42 -5.39
N VAL A 57 0.18 -2.04 -4.95
CA VAL A 57 0.11 -2.76 -3.69
C VAL A 57 -0.41 -4.17 -3.91
N LEU A 58 0.37 -5.16 -3.50
CA LEU A 58 -0.06 -6.54 -3.38
C LEU A 58 -0.48 -6.81 -1.93
N VAL A 59 -1.73 -7.20 -1.76
CA VAL A 59 -2.30 -7.46 -0.43
C VAL A 59 -2.36 -8.95 -0.18
N MET A 60 -1.61 -9.41 0.81
CA MET A 60 -1.53 -10.83 1.22
C MET A 60 -2.76 -11.25 2.05
N ARG A 61 -3.95 -11.00 1.51
CA ARG A 61 -5.23 -11.41 2.08
C ARG A 61 -6.14 -11.97 0.99
N ASP A 62 -7.07 -12.82 1.37
CA ASP A 62 -8.11 -13.35 0.47
C ASP A 62 -9.27 -12.37 0.32
N VAL A 63 -9.49 -11.56 1.35
CA VAL A 63 -10.53 -10.52 1.40
C VAL A 63 -9.95 -9.22 1.96
N THR A 64 -10.57 -8.11 1.61
CA THR A 64 -10.23 -6.80 2.17
C THR A 64 -11.47 -6.11 2.71
N GLU A 65 -11.30 -5.36 3.78
CA GLU A 65 -12.26 -4.39 4.29
C GLU A 65 -12.20 -3.03 3.55
N ARG A 66 -11.46 -2.98 2.43
CA ARG A 66 -11.26 -1.79 1.58
C ARG A 66 -11.72 -2.08 0.14
N PRO A 67 -13.02 -2.34 -0.08
CA PRO A 67 -13.55 -2.68 -1.40
C PRO A 67 -13.29 -1.56 -2.43
N GLU A 68 -13.29 -0.30 -2.03
CA GLU A 68 -13.08 0.85 -2.91
C GLU A 68 -11.69 0.82 -3.58
N ALA A 69 -10.65 0.42 -2.83
CA ALA A 69 -9.30 0.30 -3.38
C ALA A 69 -9.19 -0.86 -4.39
N LEU A 70 -9.90 -1.95 -4.12
CA LEU A 70 -9.94 -3.11 -5.01
C LEU A 70 -10.71 -2.77 -6.31
N GLU A 71 -11.87 -2.14 -6.19
CA GLU A 71 -12.70 -1.71 -7.33
C GLU A 71 -11.98 -0.66 -8.18
N ALA A 72 -11.30 0.28 -7.55
CA ALA A 72 -10.46 1.26 -8.23
C ALA A 72 -9.22 0.62 -8.89
N GLY A 73 -8.81 -0.59 -8.47
CA GLY A 73 -7.62 -1.27 -8.98
C GLY A 73 -6.30 -0.78 -8.38
N THR A 74 -6.34 0.01 -7.30
CA THR A 74 -5.14 0.53 -6.63
C THR A 74 -4.43 -0.53 -5.78
N ILE A 75 -5.14 -1.61 -5.43
CA ILE A 75 -4.59 -2.78 -4.74
C ILE A 75 -4.96 -4.07 -5.47
N ARG A 76 -4.19 -5.13 -5.25
CA ARG A 76 -4.47 -6.48 -5.74
C ARG A 76 -4.41 -7.49 -4.62
N LEU A 77 -5.45 -8.30 -4.47
CA LEU A 77 -5.49 -9.38 -3.49
C LEU A 77 -4.74 -10.60 -4.06
N VAL A 78 -3.69 -11.01 -3.38
CA VAL A 78 -2.86 -12.16 -3.75
C VAL A 78 -2.98 -13.31 -2.76
N GLY A 79 -3.69 -13.13 -1.63
CA GLY A 79 -3.79 -14.13 -0.59
C GLY A 79 -2.44 -14.46 0.02
N THR A 80 -2.31 -15.67 0.55
CA THR A 80 -1.06 -16.21 1.11
C THR A 80 -0.42 -17.26 0.20
N ASP A 81 -0.93 -17.41 -1.01
CA ASP A 81 -0.40 -18.34 -2.00
C ASP A 81 0.93 -17.82 -2.57
N ARG A 82 1.99 -18.63 -2.39
CA ARG A 82 3.34 -18.28 -2.79
C ARG A 82 3.46 -18.00 -4.29
N ASP A 83 2.87 -18.86 -5.11
CA ASP A 83 3.02 -18.77 -6.56
C ASP A 83 2.25 -17.57 -7.10
N LYS A 84 1.08 -17.29 -6.54
CA LYS A 84 0.30 -16.11 -6.88
C LYS A 84 1.03 -14.82 -6.53
N ILE A 85 1.62 -14.72 -5.32
CA ILE A 85 2.43 -13.57 -4.90
C ILE A 85 3.62 -13.38 -5.84
N PHE A 86 4.35 -14.48 -6.12
CA PHE A 86 5.52 -14.45 -6.99
C PHE A 86 5.18 -14.02 -8.42
N ASN A 87 4.16 -14.62 -9.02
CA ASN A 87 3.76 -14.32 -10.39
C ASN A 87 3.28 -12.88 -10.54
N GLU A 88 2.48 -12.38 -9.61
CA GLU A 88 1.98 -11.00 -9.66
C GLU A 88 3.11 -9.98 -9.42
N ALA A 89 4.01 -10.25 -8.48
CA ALA A 89 5.18 -9.41 -8.25
C ALA A 89 6.11 -9.39 -9.47
N SER A 90 6.36 -10.54 -10.10
CA SER A 90 7.15 -10.64 -11.33
C SER A 90 6.51 -9.87 -12.48
N HIS A 91 5.19 -9.94 -12.62
CA HIS A 91 4.47 -9.19 -13.65
C HIS A 91 4.69 -7.67 -13.50
N PHE A 92 4.64 -7.14 -12.28
CA PHE A 92 4.97 -5.73 -12.02
C PHE A 92 6.44 -5.40 -12.34
N LEU A 93 7.36 -6.33 -12.12
CA LEU A 93 8.80 -6.11 -12.38
C LEU A 93 9.17 -6.21 -13.86
N ASP A 94 8.52 -7.08 -14.61
CA ASP A 94 8.89 -7.45 -15.98
C ASP A 94 8.10 -6.65 -17.02
N ASP A 95 6.89 -6.16 -16.70
CA ASP A 95 6.03 -5.39 -17.61
C ASP A 95 5.89 -3.93 -17.14
N LYS A 96 6.69 -3.06 -17.75
CA LYS A 96 6.67 -1.62 -17.46
C LYS A 96 5.31 -0.98 -17.70
N LYS A 97 4.62 -1.40 -18.77
CA LYS A 97 3.30 -0.85 -19.09
C LYS A 97 2.29 -1.25 -18.02
N TYR A 98 2.31 -2.52 -17.60
CA TYR A 98 1.47 -3.00 -16.51
C TYR A 98 1.72 -2.22 -15.21
N TYR A 99 3.00 -1.93 -14.89
CA TYR A 99 3.35 -1.10 -13.75
C TYR A 99 2.77 0.30 -13.87
N GLU A 100 2.99 0.98 -14.99
CA GLU A 100 2.52 2.35 -15.23
C GLU A 100 0.99 2.43 -15.15
N ASP A 101 0.27 1.53 -15.80
CA ASP A 101 -1.19 1.47 -15.78
C ASP A 101 -1.76 1.32 -14.35
N ASN A 102 -1.06 0.59 -13.46
CA ASN A 102 -1.50 0.35 -12.08
C ASN A 102 -0.99 1.38 -11.06
N SER A 103 0.05 2.14 -11.37
CA SER A 103 0.58 3.19 -10.49
C SER A 103 -0.09 4.56 -10.70
N LEU A 104 -0.74 4.78 -11.84
CA LEU A 104 -1.41 6.04 -12.19
C LEU A 104 -2.89 6.10 -11.77
N ILE A 105 -3.40 5.08 -11.13
CA ILE A 105 -4.80 5.01 -10.70
C ILE A 105 -5.04 6.03 -9.58
N ALA A 106 -6.11 6.82 -9.72
CA ALA A 106 -6.48 7.81 -8.71
C ALA A 106 -6.84 7.13 -7.37
N ASN A 107 -6.34 7.68 -6.27
CA ASN A 107 -6.66 7.16 -4.95
C ASN A 107 -8.14 7.36 -4.63
N PRO A 108 -8.93 6.29 -4.36
CA PRO A 108 -10.35 6.40 -4.06
C PRO A 108 -10.64 7.05 -2.69
N TYR A 109 -9.65 7.15 -1.80
CA TYR A 109 -9.81 7.69 -0.45
C TYR A 109 -9.70 9.21 -0.38
N GLY A 110 -9.43 9.89 -1.49
CA GLY A 110 -9.46 11.33 -1.59
C GLY A 110 -8.17 11.97 -2.09
N ASP A 111 -8.23 13.29 -2.16
CA ASP A 111 -7.20 14.16 -2.72
C ASP A 111 -6.48 15.03 -1.67
N GLY A 112 -6.72 14.78 -0.38
CA GLY A 112 -6.14 15.52 0.72
C GLY A 112 -6.82 16.87 1.03
N GLN A 113 -7.93 17.23 0.36
CA GLN A 113 -8.62 18.51 0.52
C GLN A 113 -9.83 18.44 1.48
N ALA A 114 -10.00 17.37 2.22
CA ALA A 114 -11.15 17.18 3.10
C ALA A 114 -11.27 18.29 4.16
N CYS A 115 -10.16 18.69 4.79
CA CYS A 115 -10.17 19.72 5.81
C CYS A 115 -10.64 21.07 5.24
N SER A 116 -10.19 21.48 4.06
CA SER A 116 -10.63 22.71 3.40
C SER A 116 -12.12 22.67 3.11
N ARG A 117 -12.62 21.55 2.55
CA ARG A 117 -14.06 21.39 2.26
C ARG A 117 -14.92 21.43 3.51
N ILE A 118 -14.44 20.83 4.62
CA ILE A 118 -15.14 20.89 5.91
C ILE A 118 -15.16 22.32 6.44
N ALA A 119 -14.05 23.05 6.39
CA ALA A 119 -13.99 24.44 6.82
C ALA A 119 -14.95 25.32 6.01
N ASP A 120 -14.97 25.18 4.67
CA ASP A 120 -15.87 25.93 3.79
C ASP A 120 -17.36 25.68 4.14
N VAL A 121 -17.70 24.41 4.46
CA VAL A 121 -19.08 24.08 4.90
C VAL A 121 -19.40 24.71 6.24
N LEU A 122 -18.49 24.64 7.22
CA LEU A 122 -18.69 25.24 8.54
C LEU A 122 -18.84 26.77 8.46
N ASP A 123 -18.03 27.43 7.65
CA ASP A 123 -18.11 28.87 7.43
C ASP A 123 -19.40 29.30 6.74
N SER A 124 -20.01 28.42 5.95
CA SER A 124 -21.28 28.67 5.28
C SER A 124 -22.52 28.53 6.18
N ILE A 125 -22.36 27.95 7.37
CA ILE A 125 -23.48 27.80 8.33
C ILE A 125 -23.73 29.12 9.02
N PRO A 126 -24.95 29.73 8.91
CA PRO A 126 -25.28 30.95 9.62
C PRO A 126 -25.16 30.73 11.13
N MET A 127 -24.26 31.49 11.77
CA MET A 127 -24.21 31.50 13.23
C MET A 127 -25.56 32.08 13.72
N GLY A 128 -26.40 31.19 14.26
CA GLY A 128 -27.67 31.60 14.84
C GLY A 128 -27.48 32.66 15.91
N SER A 129 -28.14 33.78 15.74
CA SER A 129 -28.28 34.86 16.74
C SER A 129 -29.18 34.42 17.87
#